data_de01e1e6db31a1583b715ae2d0d77541
#
_entry.id   de01e1e6db31a1583b715ae2d0d77541
#
_cell.length_a   1.000
_cell.length_b   1.000
_cell.length_c   1.000
_cell.angle_alpha   90.00
_cell.angle_beta   90.00
_cell.angle_gamma   90.00
#
_symmetry.space_group_name_H-M   'P 1'
#
loop_
_entity.id
_entity.type
_entity.pdbx_description
1 polymer ?
#
loop_
_entity_poly.entity_id
_entity_poly.type
_entity_poly.pdbx_seq_one_letter_code
_entity_poly.pdbx_strand_id
1 'polypeptide(L)'
;MDLSKNILYEDADILAIDKPAGLVVHLNSRTEEPSVSEWFVSKYPESKNVGEPLGEIERSGIVHRIDRETSGILLLAKTKRGHACLKEQFQKREIEKIYHLFVYGNIKDDQGSINLPIGRSNSNFKKWSAERGARGEKREALTYFQVLKRSKDKSYTFIEAKPKTGRTH
;
A
#
# COMPACT_ATOMS: atom_id res chain seq x y z
N MET A 1 -3.81 11.37 -17.74
CA MET A 1 -4.49 10.21 -17.08
C MET A 1 -5.66 10.75 -16.28
N ASP A 2 -6.82 10.12 -16.32
CA ASP A 2 -8.00 10.53 -15.53
C ASP A 2 -8.51 9.34 -14.70
N LEU A 3 -8.57 9.53 -13.37
CA LEU A 3 -9.08 8.54 -12.41
C LEU A 3 -10.46 8.90 -11.85
N SER A 4 -11.18 9.83 -12.47
CA SER A 4 -12.51 10.26 -11.98
C SER A 4 -13.51 9.12 -11.91
N LYS A 5 -13.42 8.13 -12.81
CA LYS A 5 -14.26 6.93 -12.79
C LYS A 5 -13.88 5.91 -11.71
N ASN A 6 -12.70 6.09 -11.09
CA ASN A 6 -12.21 5.23 -10.03
C ASN A 6 -12.54 5.75 -8.63
N ILE A 7 -13.24 6.89 -8.51
CA ILE A 7 -13.65 7.45 -7.23
C ILE A 7 -14.73 6.53 -6.62
N LEU A 8 -14.47 6.04 -5.41
CA LEU A 8 -15.37 5.21 -4.63
C LEU A 8 -16.13 6.02 -3.58
N TYR A 9 -15.47 7.03 -3.00
CA TYR A 9 -16.04 7.91 -1.99
C TYR A 9 -15.35 9.26 -2.04
N GLU A 10 -16.12 10.31 -1.80
CA GLU A 10 -15.63 11.69 -1.69
C GLU A 10 -16.48 12.49 -0.71
N ASP A 11 -15.82 13.22 0.18
CA ASP A 11 -16.43 14.27 0.98
C ASP A 11 -15.59 15.56 0.97
N ALA A 12 -15.81 16.47 1.92
CA ALA A 12 -15.07 17.73 2.00
C ALA A 12 -13.58 17.53 2.32
N ASP A 13 -13.21 16.48 3.04
CA ASP A 13 -11.88 16.28 3.60
C ASP A 13 -11.07 15.16 2.95
N ILE A 14 -11.74 14.09 2.48
CA ILE A 14 -11.07 12.87 1.98
C ILE A 14 -11.64 12.40 0.65
N LEU A 15 -10.83 11.64 -0.04
CA LEU A 15 -11.15 10.93 -1.26
C LEU A 15 -10.69 9.48 -1.14
N ALA A 16 -11.53 8.52 -1.51
CA ALA A 16 -11.15 7.13 -1.71
C ALA A 16 -11.26 6.77 -3.19
N ILE A 17 -10.21 6.18 -3.74
CA ILE A 17 -10.21 5.71 -5.13
C ILE A 17 -9.87 4.23 -5.21
N ASP A 18 -10.37 3.56 -6.25
CA ASP A 18 -9.87 2.27 -6.69
C ASP A 18 -8.66 2.49 -7.60
N LYS A 19 -7.46 2.40 -7.03
CA LYS A 19 -6.22 2.56 -7.80
C LYS A 19 -6.02 1.37 -8.74
N PRO A 20 -5.88 1.58 -10.05
CA PRO A 20 -5.55 0.48 -10.95
C PRO A 20 -4.14 -0.06 -10.70
N ALA A 21 -3.91 -1.33 -11.02
CA ALA A 21 -2.57 -1.92 -11.09
C ALA A 21 -1.74 -1.22 -12.18
N GLY A 22 -0.41 -1.24 -12.03
CA GLY A 22 0.52 -0.60 -12.95
C GLY A 22 0.77 0.89 -12.69
N LEU A 23 0.00 1.54 -11.80
CA LEU A 23 0.10 2.96 -11.50
C LEU A 23 0.80 3.21 -10.16
N VAL A 24 1.77 4.11 -10.15
CA VAL A 24 2.44 4.54 -8.92
C VAL A 24 1.60 5.55 -8.15
N VAL A 25 1.68 5.50 -6.82
CA VAL A 25 0.96 6.45 -5.95
C VAL A 25 1.59 7.85 -6.03
N HIS A 26 2.90 7.95 -5.95
CA HIS A 26 3.65 9.20 -6.07
C HIS A 26 4.98 8.93 -6.79
N LEU A 27 5.47 9.95 -7.47
CA LEU A 27 6.77 9.88 -8.14
C LEU A 27 7.91 9.74 -7.14
N ASN A 28 8.99 9.15 -7.59
CA ASN A 28 10.29 9.29 -6.98
C ASN A 28 11.14 10.17 -7.92
N SER A 29 12.21 10.77 -7.44
CA SER A 29 13.09 11.68 -8.21
C SER A 29 13.72 11.07 -9.49
N ARG A 30 13.33 9.87 -9.90
CA ARG A 30 13.96 9.10 -10.99
C ARG A 30 12.99 8.67 -12.10
N THR A 31 11.71 8.94 -11.99
CA THR A 31 10.71 8.48 -12.97
C THR A 31 9.74 9.59 -13.33
N GLU A 32 9.53 9.81 -14.63
CA GLU A 32 8.56 10.75 -15.21
C GLU A 32 7.24 10.04 -15.58
N GLU A 33 6.86 9.02 -14.84
CA GLU A 33 5.64 8.26 -15.10
C GLU A 33 4.42 8.94 -14.47
N PRO A 34 3.24 8.84 -15.10
CA PRO A 34 2.00 9.32 -14.48
C PRO A 34 1.78 8.71 -13.10
N SER A 35 1.35 9.52 -12.14
CA SER A 35 1.11 9.10 -10.76
C SER A 35 -0.26 9.52 -10.26
N VAL A 36 -0.74 8.85 -9.20
CA VAL A 36 -1.99 9.25 -8.53
C VAL A 36 -1.85 10.66 -7.95
N SER A 37 -0.70 11.01 -7.37
CA SER A 37 -0.49 12.33 -6.75
C SER A 37 -0.60 13.48 -7.77
N GLU A 38 -0.08 13.31 -8.99
CA GLU A 38 -0.22 14.32 -10.05
C GLU A 38 -1.67 14.49 -10.51
N TRP A 39 -2.37 13.39 -10.75
CA TRP A 39 -3.80 13.45 -11.07
C TRP A 39 -4.58 14.11 -9.93
N PHE A 40 -4.29 13.74 -8.68
CA PHE A 40 -4.99 14.26 -7.51
C PHE A 40 -4.82 15.78 -7.38
N VAL A 41 -3.60 16.30 -7.49
CA VAL A 41 -3.34 17.75 -7.47
C VAL A 41 -3.96 18.46 -8.67
N SER A 42 -3.95 17.84 -9.85
CA SER A 42 -4.61 18.42 -11.03
C SER A 42 -6.12 18.56 -10.86
N LYS A 43 -6.76 17.59 -10.19
CA LYS A 43 -8.21 17.60 -9.92
C LYS A 43 -8.60 18.45 -8.71
N TYR A 44 -7.75 18.48 -7.69
CA TYR A 44 -7.93 19.19 -6.42
C TYR A 44 -6.71 20.08 -6.13
N PRO A 45 -6.55 21.23 -6.81
CA PRO A 45 -5.33 22.07 -6.68
C PRO A 45 -5.05 22.52 -5.24
N GLU A 46 -6.09 22.68 -4.43
CA GLU A 46 -6.00 23.02 -3.01
C GLU A 46 -5.26 21.98 -2.17
N SER A 47 -5.21 20.73 -2.64
CA SER A 47 -4.51 19.62 -1.98
C SER A 47 -2.98 19.70 -2.11
N LYS A 48 -2.44 20.56 -2.99
CA LYS A 48 -1.01 20.65 -3.26
C LYS A 48 -0.16 20.80 -2.00
N ASN A 49 -0.64 21.58 -1.02
CA ASN A 49 0.06 21.85 0.24
C ASN A 49 -0.50 21.02 1.41
N VAL A 50 -1.22 19.93 1.11
CA VAL A 50 -1.75 19.01 2.12
C VAL A 50 -0.77 17.85 2.29
N GLY A 51 -0.25 17.69 3.50
CA GLY A 51 0.72 16.64 3.83
C GLY A 51 2.12 17.18 4.07
N GLU A 52 3.04 16.26 4.31
CA GLU A 52 4.45 16.56 4.58
C GLU A 52 5.31 16.01 3.44
N PRO A 53 6.20 16.80 2.86
CA PRO A 53 7.14 16.30 1.86
C PRO A 53 8.09 15.26 2.47
N LEU A 54 8.54 14.31 1.67
CA LEU A 54 9.61 13.40 2.05
C LEU A 54 10.87 13.77 1.26
N GLY A 55 11.74 14.59 1.84
CA GLY A 55 12.82 15.21 1.12
C GLY A 55 12.28 16.13 0.02
N GLU A 56 12.73 15.93 -1.23
CA GLU A 56 12.25 16.66 -2.41
C GLU A 56 10.93 16.12 -2.99
N ILE A 57 10.40 15.03 -2.44
CA ILE A 57 9.19 14.39 -2.96
C ILE A 57 7.96 15.04 -2.34
N GLU A 58 7.17 15.75 -3.14
CA GLU A 58 5.86 16.23 -2.74
C GLU A 58 4.89 15.06 -2.56
N ARG A 59 4.19 15.04 -1.42
CA ARG A 59 3.21 14.01 -1.06
C ARG A 59 1.83 14.60 -0.83
N SER A 60 1.40 15.45 -1.74
CA SER A 60 0.12 16.16 -1.67
C SER A 60 -1.05 15.22 -1.36
N GLY A 61 -1.60 15.32 -0.14
CA GLY A 61 -2.71 14.50 0.32
C GLY A 61 -2.43 13.01 0.54
N ILE A 62 -1.19 12.54 0.34
CA ILE A 62 -0.84 11.12 0.47
C ILE A 62 -0.57 10.75 1.93
N VAL A 63 -1.40 9.90 2.51
CA VAL A 63 -1.28 9.39 3.88
C VAL A 63 -0.74 7.96 3.94
N HIS A 64 -0.93 7.18 2.88
CA HIS A 64 -0.40 5.81 2.73
C HIS A 64 -0.15 5.50 1.27
N ARG A 65 0.42 4.33 1.01
CA ARG A 65 0.63 3.84 -0.35
C ARG A 65 0.35 2.36 -0.44
N ILE A 66 -0.02 1.92 -1.65
CA ILE A 66 0.04 0.54 -2.10
C ILE A 66 1.01 0.47 -3.28
N ASP A 67 1.55 -0.69 -3.56
CA ASP A 67 2.57 -0.86 -4.60
C ASP A 67 2.00 -0.61 -6.00
N ARG A 68 2.89 -0.41 -6.99
CA ARG A 68 2.52 -0.15 -8.38
C ARG A 68 1.55 -1.21 -8.89
N GLU A 69 1.91 -2.48 -8.77
CA GLU A 69 1.15 -3.61 -9.30
C GLU A 69 -0.06 -4.00 -8.43
N THR A 70 -0.21 -3.37 -7.27
CA THR A 70 -1.38 -3.58 -6.40
C THR A 70 -2.51 -2.67 -6.83
N SER A 71 -3.68 -3.24 -7.11
CA SER A 71 -4.94 -2.51 -7.29
C SER A 71 -5.70 -2.40 -5.97
N GLY A 72 -6.68 -1.49 -5.91
CA GLY A 72 -7.61 -1.36 -4.80
C GLY A 72 -7.59 -0.02 -4.10
N ILE A 73 -8.19 0.04 -2.91
CA ILE A 73 -8.52 1.28 -2.21
C ILE A 73 -7.27 2.05 -1.80
N LEU A 74 -7.20 3.30 -2.26
CA LEU A 74 -6.24 4.30 -1.83
C LEU A 74 -6.98 5.50 -1.26
N LEU A 75 -6.62 5.90 -0.03
CA LEU A 75 -7.17 7.07 0.65
C LEU A 75 -6.26 8.28 0.41
N LEU A 76 -6.88 9.40 0.08
CA LEU A 76 -6.23 10.68 -0.17
C LEU A 76 -6.89 11.77 0.67
N ALA A 77 -6.14 12.73 1.15
CA ALA A 77 -6.65 13.84 1.94
C ALA A 77 -6.71 15.12 1.10
N LYS A 78 -7.89 15.73 1.00
CA LYS A 78 -8.13 17.00 0.31
C LYS A 78 -7.74 18.19 1.19
N THR A 79 -7.80 18.03 2.52
CA THR A 79 -7.54 19.09 3.51
C THR A 79 -6.49 18.66 4.53
N LYS A 80 -5.87 19.65 5.21
CA LYS A 80 -4.94 19.39 6.31
C LYS A 80 -5.60 18.64 7.46
N ARG A 81 -6.89 18.91 7.73
CA ARG A 81 -7.68 18.21 8.74
C ARG A 81 -7.85 16.73 8.39
N GLY A 82 -8.28 16.44 7.16
CA GLY A 82 -8.39 15.08 6.65
C GLY A 82 -7.05 14.32 6.67
N HIS A 83 -5.96 15.00 6.28
CA HIS A 83 -4.62 14.43 6.34
C HIS A 83 -4.20 14.06 7.77
N ALA A 84 -4.37 14.97 8.73
CA ALA A 84 -4.02 14.74 10.12
C ALA A 84 -4.82 13.56 10.71
N CYS A 85 -6.15 13.52 10.48
CA CYS A 85 -7.02 12.45 10.93
C CYS A 85 -6.61 11.08 10.35
N LEU A 86 -6.45 10.98 9.03
CA LEU A 86 -6.03 9.71 8.39
C LEU A 86 -4.63 9.28 8.83
N LYS A 87 -3.68 10.23 8.90
CA LYS A 87 -2.31 9.96 9.35
C LYS A 87 -2.29 9.36 10.75
N GLU A 88 -3.07 9.93 11.67
CA GLU A 88 -3.20 9.43 13.05
C GLU A 88 -3.73 8.00 13.08
N GLN A 89 -4.81 7.70 12.35
CA GLN A 89 -5.39 6.35 12.28
C GLN A 89 -4.42 5.33 11.70
N PHE A 90 -3.64 5.69 10.64
CA PHE A 90 -2.59 4.83 10.12
C PHE A 90 -1.47 4.59 11.14
N GLN A 91 -1.05 5.62 11.88
CA GLN A 91 0.00 5.52 12.91
C GLN A 91 -0.46 4.64 14.09
N LYS A 92 -1.70 4.80 14.53
CA LYS A 92 -2.32 4.00 15.60
C LYS A 92 -2.71 2.59 15.14
N ARG A 93 -2.58 2.28 13.85
CA ARG A 93 -2.97 1.00 13.24
C ARG A 93 -4.46 0.68 13.39
N GLU A 94 -5.31 1.71 13.41
CA GLU A 94 -6.76 1.59 13.53
C GLU A 94 -7.41 1.21 12.18
N ILE A 95 -6.74 1.54 11.05
CA ILE A 95 -7.23 1.18 9.73
C ILE A 95 -6.94 -0.30 9.46
N GLU A 96 -7.99 -1.08 9.28
CA GLU A 96 -7.88 -2.45 8.84
C GLU A 96 -7.60 -2.50 7.34
N LYS A 97 -6.59 -3.32 6.97
CA LYS A 97 -6.19 -3.53 5.57
C LYS A 97 -6.44 -4.97 5.20
N ILE A 98 -7.22 -5.18 4.15
CA ILE A 98 -7.57 -6.50 3.64
C ILE A 98 -7.10 -6.58 2.19
N TYR A 99 -6.33 -7.62 1.89
CA TYR A 99 -5.84 -7.91 0.55
C TYR A 99 -6.29 -9.28 0.10
N HIS A 100 -6.75 -9.37 -1.13
CA HIS A 100 -7.00 -10.65 -1.79
C HIS A 100 -5.87 -10.91 -2.78
N LEU A 101 -5.27 -12.09 -2.70
CA LEU A 101 -4.12 -12.42 -3.56
C LEU A 101 -4.04 -13.92 -3.85
N PHE A 102 -3.39 -14.24 -4.97
CA PHE A 102 -3.01 -15.59 -5.31
C PHE A 102 -1.55 -15.84 -4.91
N VAL A 103 -1.30 -16.98 -4.30
CA VAL A 103 0.05 -17.47 -4.00
C VAL A 103 0.29 -18.77 -4.72
N TYR A 104 1.53 -19.02 -5.12
CA TYR A 104 1.93 -20.29 -5.71
C TYR A 104 1.88 -21.42 -4.69
N GLY A 105 1.45 -22.58 -5.15
CA GLY A 105 1.41 -23.79 -4.35
C GLY A 105 0.14 -23.93 -3.49
N ASN A 106 0.13 -25.00 -2.72
CA ASN A 106 -0.98 -25.37 -1.86
C ASN A 106 -0.67 -25.09 -0.39
N ILE A 107 -1.25 -24.05 0.17
CA ILE A 107 -1.20 -23.81 1.61
C ILE A 107 -2.07 -24.85 2.30
N LYS A 108 -1.52 -25.64 3.23
CA LYS A 108 -2.21 -26.73 3.91
C LYS A 108 -3.22 -26.21 4.94
N ASP A 109 -2.80 -25.26 5.77
CA ASP A 109 -3.61 -24.71 6.84
C ASP A 109 -4.63 -23.71 6.28
N ASP A 110 -5.86 -23.72 6.81
CA ASP A 110 -6.92 -22.83 6.35
C ASP A 110 -6.73 -21.39 6.80
N GLN A 111 -5.98 -21.17 7.86
CA GLN A 111 -5.62 -19.85 8.39
C GLN A 111 -4.27 -19.90 9.11
N GLY A 112 -3.64 -18.75 9.24
CA GLY A 112 -2.38 -18.67 9.97
C GLY A 112 -1.85 -17.25 10.06
N SER A 113 -0.60 -17.15 10.55
CA SER A 113 0.11 -15.88 10.59
C SER A 113 1.55 -16.04 10.13
N ILE A 114 2.06 -14.99 9.47
CA ILE A 114 3.46 -14.86 9.09
C ILE A 114 4.03 -13.74 9.96
N ASN A 115 4.92 -14.10 10.90
CA ASN A 115 5.59 -13.17 11.79
C ASN A 115 7.11 -13.28 11.58
N LEU A 116 7.59 -12.70 10.48
CA LEU A 116 8.99 -12.75 10.08
C LEU A 116 9.51 -11.32 9.86
N PRO A 117 10.39 -10.83 10.74
CA PRO A 117 10.95 -9.49 10.61
C PRO A 117 11.66 -9.30 9.27
N ILE A 118 11.43 -8.13 8.65
CA ILE A 118 11.91 -7.80 7.29
C ILE A 118 12.99 -6.73 7.37
N GLY A 119 14.07 -6.92 6.61
CA GLY A 119 15.16 -5.95 6.42
C GLY A 119 15.54 -5.82 4.96
N ARG A 120 16.52 -4.96 4.66
CA ARG A 120 17.08 -4.86 3.31
C ARG A 120 17.79 -6.17 2.94
N SER A 121 17.66 -6.60 1.69
CA SER A 121 18.34 -7.81 1.21
C SER A 121 19.86 -7.62 1.18
N ASN A 122 20.59 -8.67 1.55
CA ASN A 122 22.05 -8.73 1.44
C ASN A 122 22.53 -8.78 -0.01
N SER A 123 21.79 -9.47 -0.87
CA SER A 123 22.16 -9.70 -2.27
C SER A 123 21.71 -8.57 -3.20
N ASN A 124 20.69 -7.82 -2.85
CA ASN A 124 20.18 -6.73 -3.68
C ASN A 124 19.55 -5.63 -2.80
N PHE A 125 20.21 -4.47 -2.76
CA PHE A 125 19.78 -3.33 -1.95
C PHE A 125 18.40 -2.77 -2.32
N LYS A 126 17.88 -3.08 -3.51
CA LYS A 126 16.54 -2.69 -3.97
C LYS A 126 15.44 -3.62 -3.44
N LYS A 127 15.81 -4.81 -2.94
CA LYS A 127 14.86 -5.81 -2.43
C LYS A 127 14.81 -5.82 -0.91
N TRP A 128 13.70 -6.27 -0.39
CA TRP A 128 13.49 -6.60 1.01
C TRP A 128 13.58 -8.11 1.17
N SER A 129 13.98 -8.56 2.34
CA SER A 129 14.10 -9.98 2.66
C SER A 129 13.74 -10.21 4.12
N ALA A 130 13.12 -11.35 4.36
CA ALA A 130 12.97 -11.92 5.70
C ALA A 130 14.12 -12.88 5.99
N GLU A 131 14.29 -13.30 7.24
CA GLU A 131 15.23 -14.32 7.67
C GLU A 131 16.71 -13.99 7.40
N ARG A 132 17.46 -15.01 6.89
CA ARG A 132 18.93 -14.95 6.72
C ARG A 132 19.39 -14.01 5.63
N GLY A 133 18.53 -13.70 4.66
CA GLY A 133 18.84 -12.81 3.55
C GLY A 133 18.74 -11.31 3.90
N ALA A 134 18.34 -10.95 5.10
CA ALA A 134 18.18 -9.58 5.54
C ALA A 134 19.42 -9.03 6.24
N ARG A 135 19.80 -7.78 5.92
CA ARG A 135 20.88 -7.03 6.57
C ARG A 135 20.34 -5.78 7.29
N GLY A 136 21.15 -5.27 8.22
CA GLY A 136 20.82 -4.08 9.00
C GLY A 136 19.67 -4.32 9.98
N GLU A 137 19.01 -3.25 10.38
CA GLU A 137 17.87 -3.31 11.30
C GLU A 137 16.70 -4.03 10.65
N LYS A 138 16.27 -5.12 11.25
CA LYS A 138 15.05 -5.84 10.88
C LYS A 138 13.86 -5.22 11.59
N ARG A 139 12.80 -4.98 10.83
CA ARG A 139 11.57 -4.40 11.33
C ARG A 139 10.49 -5.46 11.45
N GLU A 140 9.75 -5.43 12.56
CA GLU A 140 8.60 -6.28 12.77
C GLU A 140 7.66 -6.28 11.56
N ALA A 141 7.25 -7.48 11.11
CA ALA A 141 6.29 -7.66 10.03
C ALA A 141 5.37 -8.83 10.38
N LEU A 142 4.10 -8.52 10.63
CA LEU A 142 3.06 -9.48 10.98
C LEU A 142 1.90 -9.37 10.00
N THR A 143 1.56 -10.51 9.39
CA THR A 143 0.40 -10.64 8.50
C THR A 143 -0.39 -11.89 8.90
N TYR A 144 -1.69 -11.75 9.12
CA TYR A 144 -2.61 -12.87 9.22
C TYR A 144 -3.13 -13.23 7.84
N PHE A 145 -3.42 -14.50 7.61
CA PHE A 145 -4.05 -14.94 6.38
C PHE A 145 -5.16 -15.96 6.63
N GLN A 146 -6.09 -15.99 5.70
CA GLN A 146 -7.14 -17.00 5.60
C GLN A 146 -7.20 -17.52 4.17
N VAL A 147 -7.24 -18.85 4.00
CA VAL A 147 -7.42 -19.48 2.69
C VAL A 147 -8.88 -19.38 2.31
N LEU A 148 -9.13 -18.76 1.15
CA LEU A 148 -10.47 -18.65 0.58
C LEU A 148 -10.75 -19.79 -0.41
N LYS A 149 -9.74 -20.17 -1.20
CA LYS A 149 -9.89 -21.25 -2.20
C LYS A 149 -8.53 -21.83 -2.58
N ARG A 150 -8.50 -23.12 -2.89
CA ARG A 150 -7.34 -23.81 -3.48
C ARG A 150 -7.67 -24.25 -4.89
N SER A 151 -6.74 -24.16 -5.82
CA SER A 151 -6.91 -24.69 -7.17
C SER A 151 -6.98 -26.23 -7.12
N LYS A 152 -7.71 -26.84 -8.05
CA LYS A 152 -7.87 -28.32 -8.12
C LYS A 152 -6.54 -29.04 -8.31
N ASP A 153 -5.64 -28.45 -9.09
CA ASP A 153 -4.31 -28.96 -9.39
C ASP A 153 -3.24 -28.62 -8.31
N LYS A 154 -3.67 -27.92 -7.25
CA LYS A 154 -2.82 -27.46 -6.13
C LYS A 154 -1.68 -26.52 -6.54
N SER A 155 -1.75 -25.90 -7.71
CA SER A 155 -0.74 -24.97 -8.22
C SER A 155 -0.86 -23.57 -7.60
N TYR A 156 -2.07 -23.19 -7.14
CA TYR A 156 -2.35 -21.88 -6.55
C TYR A 156 -3.28 -21.97 -5.34
N THR A 157 -3.11 -21.04 -4.43
CA THR A 157 -4.04 -20.80 -3.32
C THR A 157 -4.48 -19.34 -3.35
N PHE A 158 -5.79 -19.09 -3.29
CA PHE A 158 -6.39 -17.76 -3.15
C PHE A 158 -6.60 -17.48 -1.67
N ILE A 159 -6.06 -16.39 -1.19
CA ILE A 159 -6.08 -16.03 0.23
C ILE A 159 -6.56 -14.59 0.45
N GLU A 160 -7.13 -14.37 1.62
CA GLU A 160 -7.27 -13.06 2.24
C GLU A 160 -6.07 -12.84 3.18
N ALA A 161 -5.40 -11.70 3.07
CA ALA A 161 -4.29 -11.32 3.94
C ALA A 161 -4.59 -10.01 4.67
N LYS A 162 -4.32 -10.00 5.99
CA LYS A 162 -4.54 -8.85 6.88
C LYS A 162 -3.20 -8.42 7.53
N PRO A 163 -2.41 -7.55 6.87
CA PRO A 163 -1.17 -7.06 7.46
C PRO A 163 -1.45 -6.12 8.63
N LYS A 164 -0.89 -6.44 9.80
CA LYS A 164 -0.92 -5.57 10.99
C LYS A 164 0.14 -4.48 10.94
N THR A 165 1.20 -4.70 10.17
CA THR A 165 2.28 -3.75 9.96
C THR A 165 2.26 -3.24 8.52
N GLY A 166 2.64 -1.97 8.27
CA GLY A 166 2.70 -1.38 6.92
C GLY A 166 4.09 -1.47 6.30
N ARG A 167 4.64 -2.68 6.15
CA ARG A 167 5.98 -2.88 5.58
C ARG A 167 5.92 -3.07 4.07
N THR A 168 6.98 -2.61 3.38
CA THR A 168 7.22 -2.98 1.98
C THR A 168 7.80 -4.38 1.94
N HIS A 169 7.28 -5.21 1.09
CA HIS A 169 7.69 -6.60 0.91
C HIS A 169 8.47 -6.78 -0.40
#